data_55f1e6f96a62bedab0f19e4e512e544c
#
_entry.id   55f1e6f96a62bedab0f19e4e512e544c
#
_cell.length_a   1.000
_cell.length_b   1.000
_cell.length_c   1.000
_cell.angle_alpha   90.00
_cell.angle_beta   90.00
_cell.angle_gamma   90.00
#
_symmetry.space_group_name_H-M   'P 1'
#
loop_
_entity.id
_entity.type
_entity.pdbx_description
1 polymer ?
#
loop_
_entity_poly.entity_id
_entity_poly.type
_entity_poly.pdbx_seq_one_letter_code
_entity_poly.pdbx_strand_id
1 'polypeptide(L)'
;MKKQLRFLILFILTGVSAQAQECLSSGFCSNFTNQYPLSTFSTTASSWTAVSAYMNAGNWTLFNVTSGNVYEWSYCEAYGGVSTNWDPQLTLINNTSGANICFSDNNCGTTGKGPYISWTATYTGVVKVLTSQANCMSNTSSPYATLVWRQANGGASTAILGVDVSHYDGVINWPQVKAMPKLFAWAKSTEGTTYTDAEYASNYTNGTAAGVAMGAYHFAHPETNGAVAEANFFLSVAGPNIKVCNLPPALDLEDPPSGPSLVSSMTSAALTTWVQDWMTTVKNSTGITPVLYTSGSIASYLGSSVNVYPLWIADPDGSSSAPPANIGVWTNWAFKQYSWTGAVNGITGNVDLNVFNGTMTAFNTLLGCATGIEEHSNIAGLYLYPNPANTYIQVSNPDFRPGETETISIFNMQGQLLVHQVRQEGLTEISISGFPPGIYILVMNSGKDVTAKKFVKE
;
A
#
# COMPACT_ATOMS: atom_id res chain seq x y z
N MET A 1 -38.80 -21.03 40.40
CA MET A 1 -38.35 -21.78 39.24
C MET A 1 -38.93 -21.15 37.98
N LYS A 2 -38.20 -20.26 37.28
CA LYS A 2 -38.62 -19.72 35.96
C LYS A 2 -37.69 -20.30 34.91
N LYS A 3 -38.20 -21.16 34.05
CA LYS A 3 -37.48 -21.69 32.88
C LYS A 3 -37.37 -20.59 31.87
N GLN A 4 -36.16 -20.19 31.54
CA GLN A 4 -35.88 -19.35 30.38
C GLN A 4 -35.73 -20.26 29.15
N LEU A 5 -36.60 -20.04 28.17
CA LEU A 5 -36.57 -20.66 26.85
C LEU A 5 -35.52 -19.90 26.01
N ARG A 6 -34.40 -20.56 25.72
CA ARG A 6 -33.38 -20.01 24.81
C ARG A 6 -33.82 -20.31 23.37
N PHE A 7 -34.18 -19.30 22.65
CA PHE A 7 -34.28 -19.35 21.18
C PHE A 7 -32.89 -19.32 20.59
N LEU A 8 -32.51 -20.43 19.98
CA LEU A 8 -31.31 -20.52 19.16
C LEU A 8 -31.64 -19.97 17.77
N ILE A 9 -31.27 -18.72 17.51
CA ILE A 9 -31.35 -18.15 16.16
C ILE A 9 -30.08 -18.58 15.44
N LEU A 10 -30.24 -19.54 14.52
CA LEU A 10 -29.18 -19.97 13.61
C LEU A 10 -29.01 -18.90 12.53
N PHE A 11 -28.04 -17.98 12.70
CA PHE A 11 -27.61 -17.12 11.62
C PHE A 11 -26.77 -17.95 10.65
N ILE A 12 -27.33 -18.18 9.48
CA ILE A 12 -26.55 -18.70 8.34
C ILE A 12 -25.74 -17.50 7.86
N LEU A 13 -24.48 -17.37 8.31
CA LEU A 13 -23.49 -16.50 7.68
C LEU A 13 -23.18 -17.08 6.30
N THR A 14 -23.75 -16.51 5.27
CA THR A 14 -23.18 -16.63 3.93
C THR A 14 -21.87 -15.86 3.92
N GLY A 15 -20.77 -16.54 4.19
CA GLY A 15 -19.44 -15.97 4.06
C GLY A 15 -19.22 -15.56 2.60
N VAL A 16 -19.19 -14.25 2.35
CA VAL A 16 -18.59 -13.71 1.13
C VAL A 16 -17.08 -13.93 1.28
N SER A 17 -16.59 -15.05 0.75
CA SER A 17 -15.15 -15.26 0.66
C SER A 17 -14.57 -14.15 -0.20
N ALA A 18 -13.72 -13.28 0.40
CA ALA A 18 -12.89 -12.36 -0.36
C ALA A 18 -12.04 -13.21 -1.31
N GLN A 19 -12.31 -13.10 -2.61
CA GLN A 19 -11.58 -13.84 -3.63
C GLN A 19 -10.16 -13.31 -3.71
N ALA A 20 -9.21 -14.21 -3.63
CA ALA A 20 -7.82 -13.90 -3.86
C ALA A 20 -7.67 -13.35 -5.29
N GLN A 21 -7.04 -12.19 -5.41
CA GLN A 21 -6.66 -11.58 -6.68
C GLN A 21 -5.66 -12.51 -7.36
N GLU A 22 -6.07 -13.17 -8.44
CA GLU A 22 -5.20 -14.08 -9.15
C GLU A 22 -4.60 -13.40 -10.38
N CYS A 23 -3.31 -13.15 -10.31
CA CYS A 23 -2.50 -12.72 -11.43
C CYS A 23 -1.28 -13.65 -11.46
N LEU A 24 -1.45 -14.83 -12.00
CA LEU A 24 -0.41 -15.84 -12.04
C LEU A 24 0.68 -15.46 -13.05
N SER A 25 1.92 -15.73 -12.71
CA SER A 25 3.10 -15.52 -13.57
C SER A 25 3.44 -16.72 -14.48
N SER A 26 2.54 -17.71 -14.54
CA SER A 26 2.68 -18.91 -15.35
C SER A 26 1.31 -19.37 -15.84
N GLY A 27 1.26 -20.35 -16.77
CA GLY A 27 0.01 -20.85 -17.34
C GLY A 27 -0.49 -20.08 -18.56
N PHE A 28 0.30 -19.15 -19.07
CA PHE A 28 -0.06 -18.29 -20.20
C PHE A 28 -0.47 -19.06 -21.44
N CYS A 29 -1.59 -18.63 -22.03
CA CYS A 29 -2.08 -19.18 -23.30
C CYS A 29 -1.59 -18.35 -24.51
N SER A 30 -1.49 -19.00 -25.67
CA SER A 30 -1.06 -18.39 -26.92
C SER A 30 -1.89 -18.84 -28.14
N ASN A 31 -3.11 -19.34 -27.89
CA ASN A 31 -4.02 -19.88 -28.90
C ASN A 31 -4.82 -18.78 -29.61
N PHE A 32 -4.16 -17.74 -30.12
CA PHE A 32 -4.80 -16.61 -30.80
C PHE A 32 -5.52 -17.04 -32.06
N THR A 33 -6.78 -16.62 -32.24
CA THR A 33 -7.54 -16.79 -33.49
C THR A 33 -7.71 -15.44 -34.20
N ASN A 34 -8.48 -14.52 -33.61
CA ASN A 34 -8.75 -13.21 -34.21
C ASN A 34 -9.04 -12.17 -33.10
N GLN A 35 -8.79 -10.90 -33.45
CA GLN A 35 -9.24 -9.80 -32.60
C GLN A 35 -10.77 -9.72 -32.63
N TYR A 36 -11.37 -9.72 -31.43
CA TYR A 36 -12.81 -9.54 -31.32
C TYR A 36 -13.15 -8.95 -29.92
N PRO A 37 -13.97 -7.89 -29.84
CA PRO A 37 -14.32 -6.99 -30.95
C PRO A 37 -13.10 -6.31 -31.58
N LEU A 38 -13.26 -5.75 -32.78
CA LEU A 38 -12.17 -5.07 -33.50
C LEU A 38 -11.78 -3.73 -32.87
N SER A 39 -12.63 -3.18 -31.98
CA SER A 39 -12.37 -1.92 -31.27
C SER A 39 -11.31 -2.08 -30.20
N THR A 40 -10.52 -1.03 -29.99
CA THR A 40 -9.72 -0.88 -28.77
C THR A 40 -10.58 -0.15 -27.70
N PHE A 41 -10.72 -0.74 -26.54
CA PHE A 41 -11.55 -0.21 -25.48
C PHE A 41 -10.81 0.82 -24.62
N SER A 42 -11.52 1.84 -24.18
CA SER A 42 -11.07 2.81 -23.19
C SER A 42 -12.19 3.05 -22.20
N THR A 43 -11.90 3.14 -20.92
CA THR A 43 -12.86 3.53 -19.92
C THR A 43 -12.20 4.23 -18.76
N THR A 44 -12.96 5.12 -18.11
CA THR A 44 -12.68 5.67 -16.78
C THR A 44 -13.77 5.25 -15.79
N ALA A 45 -14.72 4.41 -16.25
CA ALA A 45 -15.85 3.98 -15.44
C ALA A 45 -15.42 2.90 -14.43
N SER A 46 -15.85 3.06 -13.20
CA SER A 46 -15.67 2.08 -12.12
C SER A 46 -16.71 0.96 -12.14
N SER A 47 -17.83 1.18 -12.82
CA SER A 47 -18.84 0.15 -13.02
C SER A 47 -18.39 -0.86 -14.08
N TRP A 48 -18.74 -2.13 -13.88
CA TRP A 48 -18.50 -3.18 -14.85
C TRP A 48 -19.25 -2.92 -16.16
N THR A 49 -18.55 -3.05 -17.26
CA THR A 49 -19.09 -2.84 -18.60
C THR A 49 -18.79 -4.08 -19.45
N ALA A 50 -19.78 -4.56 -20.18
CA ALA A 50 -19.60 -5.66 -21.10
C ALA A 50 -18.70 -5.26 -22.28
N VAL A 51 -17.68 -6.06 -22.56
CA VAL A 51 -16.85 -5.95 -23.76
C VAL A 51 -17.60 -6.54 -24.95
N SER A 52 -18.11 -7.77 -24.78
CA SER A 52 -18.96 -8.46 -25.73
C SER A 52 -19.65 -9.64 -25.04
N ALA A 53 -20.88 -9.92 -25.44
CA ALA A 53 -21.61 -11.14 -25.05
C ALA A 53 -21.31 -12.33 -25.97
N TYR A 54 -20.39 -12.18 -26.94
CA TYR A 54 -20.12 -13.15 -27.99
C TYR A 54 -18.63 -13.52 -28.09
N MET A 55 -17.95 -13.64 -26.94
CA MET A 55 -16.55 -14.05 -26.91
C MET A 55 -16.41 -15.54 -27.17
N ASN A 56 -15.50 -15.90 -28.08
CA ASN A 56 -15.04 -17.27 -28.30
C ASN A 56 -13.65 -17.47 -27.70
N ALA A 57 -13.33 -18.70 -27.35
CA ALA A 57 -11.96 -19.06 -26.98
C ALA A 57 -11.02 -18.89 -28.18
N GLY A 58 -9.89 -18.23 -27.95
CA GLY A 58 -8.95 -17.78 -28.97
C GLY A 58 -9.15 -16.32 -29.39
N ASN A 59 -10.28 -15.70 -29.04
CA ASN A 59 -10.46 -14.27 -29.28
C ASN A 59 -9.54 -13.45 -28.36
N TRP A 60 -9.06 -12.34 -28.86
CA TRP A 60 -8.33 -11.36 -28.07
C TRP A 60 -8.85 -9.94 -28.31
N THR A 61 -8.80 -9.13 -27.29
CA THR A 61 -9.33 -7.76 -27.26
C THR A 61 -8.25 -6.79 -26.81
N LEU A 62 -8.27 -5.57 -27.32
CA LEU A 62 -7.33 -4.50 -26.95
C LEU A 62 -7.97 -3.50 -26.00
N PHE A 63 -7.18 -3.05 -25.01
CA PHE A 63 -7.59 -2.07 -24.01
C PHE A 63 -6.50 -1.02 -23.82
N ASN A 64 -6.88 0.25 -23.87
CA ASN A 64 -6.01 1.35 -23.48
C ASN A 64 -5.90 1.39 -21.95
N VAL A 65 -4.67 1.48 -21.46
CA VAL A 65 -4.35 1.55 -20.04
C VAL A 65 -3.41 2.70 -19.76
N THR A 66 -3.54 3.28 -18.57
CA THR A 66 -2.69 4.36 -18.06
C THR A 66 -1.93 3.85 -16.84
N SER A 67 -0.63 4.09 -16.80
CA SER A 67 0.23 3.71 -15.67
C SER A 67 -0.33 4.16 -14.34
N GLY A 68 -0.30 3.30 -13.34
CA GLY A 68 -0.82 3.55 -11.99
C GLY A 68 -2.31 3.25 -11.81
N ASN A 69 -3.11 3.13 -12.87
CA ASN A 69 -4.51 2.77 -12.77
C ASN A 69 -4.70 1.25 -12.66
N VAL A 70 -5.74 0.84 -11.94
CA VAL A 70 -6.13 -0.56 -11.82
C VAL A 70 -7.18 -0.88 -12.87
N TYR A 71 -6.97 -1.96 -13.60
CA TYR A 71 -7.93 -2.48 -14.57
C TYR A 71 -8.29 -3.90 -14.22
N GLU A 72 -9.56 -4.23 -14.43
CA GLU A 72 -10.11 -5.53 -14.08
C GLU A 72 -10.88 -6.12 -15.27
N TRP A 73 -10.70 -7.42 -15.47
CA TRP A 73 -11.39 -8.22 -16.49
C TRP A 73 -11.94 -9.48 -15.85
N SER A 74 -13.14 -9.88 -16.23
CA SER A 74 -13.79 -11.02 -15.60
C SER A 74 -14.83 -11.72 -16.48
N TYR A 75 -14.97 -13.01 -16.22
CA TYR A 75 -16.10 -13.82 -16.67
C TYR A 75 -17.02 -14.21 -15.50
N CYS A 76 -16.80 -13.70 -14.30
CA CYS A 76 -17.60 -14.01 -13.13
C CYS A 76 -19.02 -13.42 -13.22
N GLU A 77 -20.03 -14.25 -12.96
CA GLU A 77 -21.45 -13.83 -12.94
C GLU A 77 -21.72 -12.71 -11.94
N ALA A 78 -21.02 -12.71 -10.80
CA ALA A 78 -21.13 -11.66 -9.79
C ALA A 78 -20.80 -10.25 -10.32
N TYR A 79 -20.08 -10.15 -11.43
CA TYR A 79 -19.70 -8.90 -12.07
C TYR A 79 -20.41 -8.66 -13.41
N GLY A 80 -21.36 -9.54 -13.77
CA GLY A 80 -22.09 -9.49 -15.04
C GLY A 80 -21.40 -10.23 -16.19
N GLY A 81 -20.31 -10.95 -15.90
CA GLY A 81 -19.72 -11.90 -16.83
C GLY A 81 -20.59 -13.15 -16.99
N VAL A 82 -20.40 -13.90 -18.08
CA VAL A 82 -21.11 -15.16 -18.32
C VAL A 82 -20.14 -16.18 -18.88
N SER A 83 -20.11 -17.37 -18.26
CA SER A 83 -19.38 -18.54 -18.75
C SER A 83 -20.32 -19.75 -18.67
N THR A 84 -21.12 -20.00 -19.72
CA THR A 84 -22.23 -20.95 -19.61
C THR A 84 -21.87 -22.40 -19.85
N ASN A 85 -21.07 -22.72 -20.87
CA ASN A 85 -20.87 -24.12 -21.27
C ASN A 85 -19.40 -24.51 -21.52
N TRP A 86 -18.47 -23.62 -21.29
CA TRP A 86 -17.05 -23.88 -21.34
C TRP A 86 -16.32 -23.09 -20.26
N ASP A 87 -15.12 -23.50 -19.95
CA ASP A 87 -14.31 -23.00 -18.85
C ASP A 87 -13.32 -21.96 -19.38
N PRO A 88 -13.61 -20.64 -19.26
CA PRO A 88 -12.76 -19.60 -19.78
C PRO A 88 -11.49 -19.43 -18.95
N GLN A 89 -10.42 -19.01 -19.62
CA GLN A 89 -9.15 -18.57 -19.06
C GLN A 89 -8.79 -17.21 -19.65
N LEU A 90 -8.09 -16.37 -18.90
CA LEU A 90 -7.60 -15.07 -19.34
C LEU A 90 -6.07 -15.00 -19.31
N THR A 91 -5.47 -14.49 -20.38
CA THR A 91 -4.06 -14.10 -20.42
C THR A 91 -3.96 -12.63 -20.80
N LEU A 92 -3.34 -11.84 -19.92
CA LEU A 92 -3.04 -10.43 -20.15
C LEU A 92 -1.62 -10.28 -20.73
N ILE A 93 -1.49 -9.50 -21.78
CA ILE A 93 -0.26 -9.42 -22.59
C ILE A 93 0.02 -7.95 -22.90
N ASN A 94 1.28 -7.53 -22.79
CA ASN A 94 1.72 -6.24 -23.32
C ASN A 94 1.64 -6.26 -24.85
N ASN A 95 0.78 -5.42 -25.43
CA ASN A 95 0.57 -5.44 -26.87
C ASN A 95 1.79 -4.97 -27.68
N THR A 96 2.66 -4.16 -27.10
CA THR A 96 3.85 -3.62 -27.80
C THR A 96 5.01 -4.60 -27.75
N SER A 97 5.31 -5.18 -26.59
CA SER A 97 6.45 -6.10 -26.42
C SER A 97 6.10 -7.56 -26.67
N GLY A 98 4.81 -7.92 -26.65
CA GLY A 98 4.35 -9.30 -26.67
C GLY A 98 4.57 -10.07 -25.35
N ALA A 99 5.09 -9.43 -24.32
CA ALA A 99 5.36 -10.08 -23.06
C ALA A 99 4.07 -10.40 -22.30
N ASN A 100 3.99 -11.62 -21.78
CA ASN A 100 2.91 -12.02 -20.89
C ASN A 100 3.02 -11.26 -19.55
N ILE A 101 1.87 -10.78 -19.05
CA ILE A 101 1.79 -10.01 -17.82
C ILE A 101 1.13 -10.85 -16.73
N CYS A 102 -0.02 -11.47 -17.03
CA CYS A 102 -0.91 -12.04 -16.03
C CYS A 102 -1.73 -13.16 -16.64
N PHE A 103 -1.97 -14.22 -15.86
CA PHE A 103 -2.87 -15.31 -16.20
C PHE A 103 -3.88 -15.54 -15.07
N SER A 104 -5.10 -15.92 -15.40
CA SER A 104 -6.13 -16.28 -14.45
C SER A 104 -7.02 -17.39 -14.98
N ASP A 105 -7.41 -18.29 -14.06
CA ASP A 105 -8.29 -19.42 -14.29
C ASP A 105 -9.10 -19.70 -13.01
N ASN A 106 -10.38 -20.05 -13.14
CA ASN A 106 -11.23 -20.61 -12.10
C ASN A 106 -11.28 -19.88 -10.73
N ASN A 107 -11.28 -18.56 -10.70
CA ASN A 107 -11.31 -17.79 -9.45
C ASN A 107 -12.62 -16.98 -9.22
N CYS A 108 -13.72 -17.38 -9.86
CA CYS A 108 -15.06 -16.84 -9.62
C CYS A 108 -15.78 -17.54 -8.47
N GLY A 109 -15.52 -17.21 -7.23
CA GLY A 109 -16.34 -17.55 -6.07
C GLY A 109 -16.87 -19.00 -5.99
N THR A 110 -18.10 -19.14 -5.48
CA THR A 110 -18.74 -20.42 -5.15
C THR A 110 -19.03 -21.34 -6.34
N THR A 111 -19.05 -20.84 -7.56
CA THR A 111 -19.24 -21.66 -8.78
C THR A 111 -17.93 -22.17 -9.36
N GLY A 112 -16.79 -21.60 -8.93
CA GLY A 112 -15.45 -22.07 -9.24
C GLY A 112 -15.04 -22.00 -10.72
N LYS A 113 -15.88 -21.47 -11.59
CA LYS A 113 -15.61 -21.33 -13.03
C LYS A 113 -15.56 -19.86 -13.42
N GLY A 114 -14.63 -19.55 -14.28
CA GLY A 114 -14.39 -18.23 -14.81
C GLY A 114 -13.24 -17.48 -14.15
N PRO A 115 -12.41 -16.81 -14.96
CA PRO A 115 -11.27 -16.06 -14.50
C PRO A 115 -11.65 -14.64 -14.08
N TYR A 116 -10.82 -14.09 -13.21
CA TYR A 116 -10.83 -12.70 -12.81
C TYR A 116 -9.39 -12.20 -12.72
N ILE A 117 -9.07 -11.14 -13.45
CA ILE A 117 -7.79 -10.43 -13.37
C ILE A 117 -8.03 -9.04 -12.81
N SER A 118 -7.26 -8.67 -11.80
CA SER A 118 -7.08 -7.28 -11.37
C SER A 118 -5.59 -6.94 -11.48
N TRP A 119 -5.26 -5.90 -12.25
CA TRP A 119 -3.88 -5.54 -12.55
C TRP A 119 -3.70 -4.03 -12.49
N THR A 120 -2.67 -3.60 -11.73
CA THR A 120 -2.22 -2.20 -11.74
C THR A 120 -1.31 -2.01 -12.96
N ALA A 121 -1.69 -1.10 -13.85
CA ALA A 121 -0.93 -0.84 -15.06
C ALA A 121 0.47 -0.29 -14.72
N THR A 122 1.50 -1.00 -15.13
CA THR A 122 2.90 -0.61 -14.93
C THR A 122 3.43 0.32 -16.02
N TYR A 123 2.62 0.59 -17.05
CA TYR A 123 2.94 1.50 -18.17
C TYR A 123 1.65 2.08 -18.76
N THR A 124 1.78 3.18 -19.48
CA THR A 124 0.70 3.74 -20.33
C THR A 124 0.83 3.20 -21.73
N GLY A 125 -0.24 2.64 -22.28
CA GLY A 125 -0.23 2.02 -23.61
C GLY A 125 -1.42 1.10 -23.85
N VAL A 126 -1.20 0.04 -24.61
CA VAL A 126 -2.24 -0.94 -24.96
C VAL A 126 -1.89 -2.32 -24.39
N VAL A 127 -2.86 -2.93 -23.71
CA VAL A 127 -2.80 -4.34 -23.33
C VAL A 127 -3.72 -5.17 -24.24
N LYS A 128 -3.35 -6.42 -24.44
CA LYS A 128 -4.12 -7.44 -25.12
C LYS A 128 -4.62 -8.44 -24.08
N VAL A 129 -5.90 -8.71 -24.08
CA VAL A 129 -6.53 -9.74 -23.26
C VAL A 129 -6.95 -10.88 -24.15
N LEU A 130 -6.29 -12.02 -24.00
CA LEU A 130 -6.63 -13.26 -24.69
C LEU A 130 -7.59 -14.07 -23.84
N THR A 131 -8.71 -14.44 -24.43
CA THR A 131 -9.67 -15.40 -23.87
C THR A 131 -9.35 -16.78 -24.40
N SER A 132 -9.16 -17.76 -23.54
CA SER A 132 -8.94 -19.16 -23.91
C SER A 132 -9.95 -20.06 -23.21
N GLN A 133 -10.17 -21.26 -23.73
CA GLN A 133 -10.82 -22.34 -23.01
C GLN A 133 -9.79 -23.11 -22.19
N ALA A 134 -10.21 -23.82 -21.16
CA ALA A 134 -9.38 -24.69 -20.35
C ALA A 134 -8.34 -25.48 -21.19
N ASN A 135 -7.11 -25.59 -20.69
CA ASN A 135 -5.95 -26.12 -21.41
C ASN A 135 -5.53 -25.30 -22.63
N CYS A 136 -5.78 -23.98 -22.61
CA CYS A 136 -5.40 -23.06 -23.70
C CYS A 136 -5.99 -23.43 -25.07
N MET A 137 -7.17 -24.02 -25.10
CA MET A 137 -7.83 -24.38 -26.36
C MET A 137 -8.59 -23.18 -26.95
N SER A 138 -8.73 -23.20 -28.28
CA SER A 138 -9.63 -22.32 -29.02
C SER A 138 -10.98 -22.98 -29.22
N ASN A 139 -12.05 -22.18 -29.24
CA ASN A 139 -13.40 -22.64 -29.52
C ASN A 139 -14.10 -21.62 -30.43
N THR A 140 -14.59 -22.05 -31.59
CA THR A 140 -15.29 -21.20 -32.55
C THR A 140 -16.79 -21.47 -32.57
N SER A 141 -17.31 -22.29 -31.64
CA SER A 141 -18.70 -22.73 -31.60
C SER A 141 -19.47 -22.03 -30.46
N SER A 142 -20.75 -21.73 -30.71
CA SER A 142 -21.70 -21.36 -29.66
C SER A 142 -21.82 -22.48 -28.59
N PRO A 143 -22.00 -22.18 -27.31
CA PRO A 143 -22.37 -20.88 -26.78
C PRO A 143 -21.17 -19.97 -26.50
N TYR A 144 -21.43 -18.67 -26.61
CA TYR A 144 -20.46 -17.61 -26.33
C TYR A 144 -20.39 -17.31 -24.84
N ALA A 145 -19.30 -16.62 -24.44
CA ALA A 145 -19.13 -16.09 -23.10
C ALA A 145 -19.15 -14.56 -23.10
N THR A 146 -19.53 -13.95 -21.97
CA THR A 146 -19.53 -12.50 -21.82
C THR A 146 -18.34 -12.05 -21.01
N LEU A 147 -17.38 -11.36 -21.66
CA LEU A 147 -16.29 -10.67 -20.98
C LEU A 147 -16.78 -9.30 -20.49
N VAL A 148 -16.54 -9.02 -19.23
CA VAL A 148 -16.75 -7.71 -18.63
C VAL A 148 -15.44 -7.12 -18.16
N TRP A 149 -15.34 -5.80 -18.15
CA TRP A 149 -14.17 -5.08 -17.67
C TRP A 149 -14.56 -3.76 -17.03
N ARG A 150 -13.61 -3.18 -16.28
CA ARG A 150 -13.71 -1.81 -15.77
C ARG A 150 -12.31 -1.24 -15.55
N GLN A 151 -12.22 0.08 -15.49
CA GLN A 151 -11.16 0.71 -14.72
C GLN A 151 -11.68 0.75 -13.30
N ALA A 152 -11.18 -0.12 -12.44
CA ALA A 152 -11.41 0.02 -11.02
C ALA A 152 -10.93 1.43 -10.68
N ASN A 153 -11.81 2.29 -10.16
CA ASN A 153 -11.54 3.72 -9.98
C ASN A 153 -10.12 3.91 -9.53
N GLY A 154 -9.42 4.86 -10.16
CA GLY A 154 -8.03 5.13 -9.91
C GLY A 154 -7.79 5.29 -8.42
N GLY A 155 -7.35 4.16 -7.80
CA GLY A 155 -7.60 3.87 -6.41
C GLY A 155 -8.94 3.14 -6.19
N ALA A 156 -9.23 1.96 -6.84
CA ALA A 156 -9.45 0.82 -5.99
C ALA A 156 -8.07 0.55 -5.40
N SER A 157 -7.69 1.37 -4.47
CA SER A 157 -6.92 1.03 -3.33
C SER A 157 -7.34 -0.39 -2.98
N THR A 158 -6.51 -1.39 -3.17
CA THR A 158 -6.47 -2.43 -2.14
C THR A 158 -6.35 -1.60 -0.89
N ALA A 159 -7.49 -1.49 -0.17
CA ALA A 159 -7.55 -0.56 0.94
C ALA A 159 -6.31 -0.82 1.75
N ILE A 160 -5.47 0.19 1.95
CA ILE A 160 -4.20 0.01 2.65
C ILE A 160 -4.60 -0.28 4.07
N LEU A 161 -4.71 -1.58 4.35
CA LEU A 161 -5.28 -2.10 5.59
C LEU A 161 -4.19 -2.32 6.61
N GLY A 162 -4.52 -2.06 7.85
CA GLY A 162 -3.65 -2.28 8.99
C GLY A 162 -4.40 -2.77 10.20
N VAL A 163 -3.64 -2.91 11.28
CA VAL A 163 -4.14 -3.21 12.62
C VAL A 163 -3.48 -2.27 13.63
N ASP A 164 -4.06 -2.11 14.80
CA ASP A 164 -3.32 -1.66 15.96
C ASP A 164 -3.42 -2.72 17.06
N VAL A 165 -2.35 -2.87 17.80
CA VAL A 165 -2.15 -3.99 18.72
C VAL A 165 -1.48 -3.57 20.03
N SER A 166 -1.67 -4.36 21.05
CA SER A 166 -1.06 -4.20 22.37
C SER A 166 -0.80 -5.57 23.01
N HIS A 167 -0.40 -5.60 24.27
CA HIS A 167 -0.28 -6.84 25.05
C HIS A 167 -1.61 -7.63 25.16
N TYR A 168 -2.76 -6.99 24.95
CA TYR A 168 -4.07 -7.67 24.98
C TYR A 168 -4.25 -8.66 23.83
N ASP A 169 -3.53 -8.49 22.72
CA ASP A 169 -3.57 -9.36 21.56
C ASP A 169 -2.66 -10.59 21.72
N GLY A 170 -1.87 -10.65 22.79
CA GLY A 170 -0.94 -11.73 23.08
C GLY A 170 0.16 -11.88 22.04
N VAL A 171 0.62 -13.12 21.85
CA VAL A 171 1.68 -13.43 20.88
C VAL A 171 1.12 -13.50 19.48
N ILE A 172 1.63 -12.64 18.59
CA ILE A 172 1.16 -12.47 17.22
C ILE A 172 2.05 -13.20 16.21
N ASN A 173 1.44 -13.93 15.29
CA ASN A 173 2.12 -14.52 14.13
C ASN A 173 2.12 -13.53 12.95
N TRP A 174 3.08 -12.63 12.94
CA TRP A 174 3.19 -11.56 11.96
C TRP A 174 3.28 -12.01 10.49
N PRO A 175 3.95 -13.12 10.13
CA PRO A 175 3.87 -13.66 8.77
C PRO A 175 2.44 -13.99 8.33
N GLN A 176 1.58 -14.50 9.21
CA GLN A 176 0.17 -14.73 8.87
C GLN A 176 -0.63 -13.42 8.78
N VAL A 177 -0.35 -12.44 9.63
CA VAL A 177 -0.94 -11.08 9.54
C VAL A 177 -0.61 -10.45 8.19
N LYS A 178 0.66 -10.53 7.76
CA LYS A 178 1.10 -10.02 6.46
C LYS A 178 0.43 -10.73 5.29
N ALA A 179 0.22 -12.04 5.39
CA ALA A 179 -0.49 -12.82 4.38
C ALA A 179 -1.97 -12.42 4.22
N MET A 180 -2.58 -11.77 5.22
CA MET A 180 -3.93 -11.19 5.20
C MET A 180 -3.99 -9.76 4.64
N PRO A 181 -3.15 -9.39 3.73
CA PRO A 181 -2.54 -8.13 3.30
C PRO A 181 -2.71 -6.95 4.28
N LYS A 182 -2.33 -7.16 5.53
CA LYS A 182 -2.15 -6.05 6.48
C LYS A 182 -0.78 -5.42 6.23
N LEU A 183 -0.80 -4.20 5.71
CA LEU A 183 0.41 -3.52 5.24
C LEU A 183 1.08 -2.71 6.32
N PHE A 184 0.33 -2.31 7.36
CA PHE A 184 0.84 -1.50 8.46
C PHE A 184 0.26 -1.94 9.81
N ALA A 185 0.96 -1.60 10.88
CA ALA A 185 0.47 -1.78 12.23
C ALA A 185 1.06 -0.78 13.21
N TRP A 186 0.26 -0.23 14.11
CA TRP A 186 0.74 0.43 15.30
C TRP A 186 0.76 -0.55 16.49
N ALA A 187 1.87 -0.55 17.23
CA ALA A 187 1.99 -1.31 18.47
C ALA A 187 2.04 -0.35 19.67
N LYS A 188 1.22 -0.61 20.71
CA LYS A 188 1.29 0.12 21.98
C LYS A 188 2.71 0.04 22.50
N SER A 189 3.31 1.18 22.80
CA SER A 189 4.64 1.22 23.38
C SER A 189 4.62 1.65 24.83
N THR A 190 3.88 2.70 25.13
CA THR A 190 3.83 3.30 26.45
C THR A 190 2.44 3.86 26.78
N GLU A 191 2.21 4.09 28.08
CA GLU A 191 1.03 4.76 28.62
C GLU A 191 1.42 5.65 29.78
N GLY A 192 0.93 6.89 29.80
CA GLY A 192 1.28 7.87 30.84
C GLY A 192 2.79 8.09 30.94
N THR A 193 3.30 8.15 32.18
CA THR A 193 4.73 8.42 32.42
C THR A 193 5.53 7.21 32.91
N THR A 194 4.90 6.03 33.04
CA THR A 194 5.54 4.88 33.75
C THR A 194 5.27 3.51 33.10
N TYR A 195 4.21 3.33 32.34
CA TYR A 195 3.85 2.03 31.80
C TYR A 195 4.49 1.81 30.43
N THR A 196 5.16 0.68 30.28
CA THR A 196 5.66 0.17 29.00
C THR A 196 4.91 -1.11 28.64
N ASP A 197 4.39 -1.21 27.41
CA ASP A 197 3.68 -2.39 26.95
C ASP A 197 4.64 -3.57 26.81
N ALA A 198 4.27 -4.71 27.43
CA ALA A 198 5.13 -5.89 27.51
C ALA A 198 5.42 -6.53 26.13
N GLU A 199 4.50 -6.40 25.17
CA GLU A 199 4.62 -6.98 23.84
C GLU A 199 5.17 -5.99 22.79
N TYR A 200 5.44 -4.73 23.15
CA TYR A 200 5.90 -3.72 22.21
C TYR A 200 7.13 -4.15 21.41
N ALA A 201 8.18 -4.55 22.13
CA ALA A 201 9.46 -4.90 21.50
C ALA A 201 9.31 -6.12 20.55
N SER A 202 8.54 -7.12 20.96
CA SER A 202 8.22 -8.32 20.20
C SER A 202 7.39 -8.00 18.96
N ASN A 203 6.31 -7.24 19.13
CA ASN A 203 5.42 -6.83 18.05
C ASN A 203 6.16 -6.00 17.01
N TYR A 204 6.92 -5.00 17.45
CA TYR A 204 7.65 -4.12 16.55
C TYR A 204 8.71 -4.90 15.74
N THR A 205 9.52 -5.74 16.40
CA THR A 205 10.58 -6.51 15.77
C THR A 205 10.04 -7.52 14.78
N ASN A 206 9.05 -8.32 15.20
CA ASN A 206 8.50 -9.40 14.38
C ASN A 206 7.63 -8.88 13.24
N GLY A 207 6.87 -7.80 13.46
CA GLY A 207 6.09 -7.13 12.42
C GLY A 207 6.99 -6.55 11.33
N THR A 208 8.06 -5.85 11.72
CA THR A 208 9.06 -5.33 10.78
C THR A 208 9.73 -6.46 9.99
N ALA A 209 10.12 -7.56 10.65
CA ALA A 209 10.73 -8.71 9.99
C ALA A 209 9.77 -9.40 8.99
N ALA A 210 8.47 -9.35 9.25
CA ALA A 210 7.44 -9.84 8.33
C ALA A 210 7.12 -8.86 7.17
N GLY A 211 7.73 -7.68 7.14
CA GLY A 211 7.50 -6.66 6.11
C GLY A 211 6.21 -5.87 6.31
N VAL A 212 5.73 -5.75 7.54
CA VAL A 212 4.66 -4.82 7.94
C VAL A 212 5.31 -3.48 8.29
N ALA A 213 4.77 -2.36 7.80
CA ALA A 213 5.20 -1.03 8.21
C ALA A 213 4.76 -0.80 9.66
N MET A 214 5.71 -0.89 10.60
CA MET A 214 5.42 -0.78 12.02
C MET A 214 5.53 0.66 12.51
N GLY A 215 4.66 1.03 13.48
CA GLY A 215 4.71 2.27 14.24
C GLY A 215 4.53 2.00 15.74
N ALA A 216 4.82 3.01 16.54
CA ALA A 216 4.58 2.99 17.97
C ALA A 216 3.45 3.97 18.31
N TYR A 217 2.55 3.60 19.23
CA TYR A 217 1.62 4.55 19.81
C TYR A 217 1.78 4.67 21.32
N HIS A 218 1.37 5.83 21.83
CA HIS A 218 1.39 6.21 23.24
C HIS A 218 -0.03 6.51 23.69
N PHE A 219 -0.51 5.82 24.71
CA PHE A 219 -1.79 6.11 25.35
C PHE A 219 -1.62 7.25 26.36
N ALA A 220 -2.36 8.33 26.13
CA ALA A 220 -2.21 9.58 26.88
C ALA A 220 -3.09 9.65 28.13
N HIS A 221 -2.57 10.31 29.17
CA HIS A 221 -3.29 10.67 30.37
C HIS A 221 -3.17 12.18 30.66
N PRO A 222 -3.73 13.05 29.78
CA PRO A 222 -3.61 14.50 29.91
C PRO A 222 -4.28 15.03 31.19
N GLU A 223 -5.23 14.30 31.76
CA GLU A 223 -5.92 14.63 32.99
C GLU A 223 -5.03 14.49 34.24
N THR A 224 -3.91 13.78 34.15
CA THR A 224 -3.01 13.51 35.28
C THR A 224 -1.56 13.89 35.03
N ASN A 225 -1.11 13.93 33.81
CA ASN A 225 0.31 14.12 33.48
C ASN A 225 0.55 15.31 32.53
N GLY A 226 1.75 15.87 32.62
CA GLY A 226 2.18 16.89 31.64
C GLY A 226 2.62 16.29 30.31
N ALA A 227 2.25 16.93 29.20
CA ALA A 227 2.50 16.49 27.85
C ALA A 227 3.98 16.18 27.55
N VAL A 228 4.88 17.07 27.99
CA VAL A 228 6.33 16.91 27.76
C VAL A 228 6.89 15.71 28.53
N ALA A 229 6.35 15.43 29.74
CA ALA A 229 6.78 14.27 30.51
C ALA A 229 6.38 12.96 29.84
N GLU A 230 5.13 12.85 29.36
CA GLU A 230 4.68 11.68 28.60
C GLU A 230 5.41 11.53 27.28
N ALA A 231 5.62 12.61 26.53
CA ALA A 231 6.39 12.60 25.28
C ALA A 231 7.82 12.10 25.49
N ASN A 232 8.51 12.56 26.54
CA ASN A 232 9.87 12.12 26.88
C ASN A 232 9.89 10.65 27.29
N PHE A 233 8.90 10.19 28.05
CA PHE A 233 8.78 8.77 28.40
C PHE A 233 8.54 7.90 27.14
N PHE A 234 7.62 8.30 26.27
CA PHE A 234 7.40 7.65 24.97
C PHE A 234 8.70 7.57 24.16
N LEU A 235 9.42 8.66 24.01
CA LEU A 235 10.68 8.73 23.28
C LEU A 235 11.78 7.85 23.89
N SER A 236 11.79 7.68 25.20
CA SER A 236 12.78 6.81 25.87
C SER A 236 12.59 5.33 25.50
N VAL A 237 11.36 4.91 25.19
CA VAL A 237 11.02 3.52 24.82
C VAL A 237 10.96 3.35 23.31
N ALA A 238 10.19 4.17 22.61
CA ALA A 238 9.90 4.03 21.19
C ALA A 238 10.89 4.77 20.26
N GLY A 239 11.59 5.80 20.78
CA GLY A 239 12.46 6.66 19.98
C GLY A 239 13.43 5.95 19.04
N PRO A 240 14.14 4.90 19.47
CA PRO A 240 15.06 4.14 18.60
C PRO A 240 14.39 3.51 17.36
N ASN A 241 13.08 3.32 17.42
CA ASN A 241 12.29 2.69 16.36
C ASN A 241 11.61 3.71 15.41
N ILE A 242 11.57 5.00 15.80
CA ILE A 242 10.96 6.05 15.00
C ILE A 242 11.93 6.48 13.92
N LYS A 243 11.63 6.13 12.66
CA LYS A 243 12.48 6.42 11.50
C LYS A 243 11.65 6.44 10.22
N VAL A 244 12.20 7.01 9.16
CA VAL A 244 11.60 6.97 7.81
C VAL A 244 11.31 5.54 7.36
N CYS A 245 10.32 5.37 6.51
CA CYS A 245 9.79 4.10 6.03
C CYS A 245 9.09 3.24 7.09
N ASN A 246 8.89 3.78 8.28
CA ASN A 246 8.00 3.23 9.29
C ASN A 246 6.77 4.13 9.45
N LEU A 247 5.71 3.63 10.08
CA LEU A 247 4.60 4.50 10.44
C LEU A 247 5.09 5.62 11.37
N PRO A 248 4.57 6.84 11.20
CA PRO A 248 4.82 7.91 12.16
C PRO A 248 4.43 7.49 13.58
N PRO A 249 5.07 8.04 14.61
CA PRO A 249 4.63 7.86 15.99
C PRO A 249 3.19 8.36 16.15
N ALA A 250 2.38 7.71 16.98
CA ALA A 250 1.01 8.11 17.20
C ALA A 250 0.75 8.48 18.66
N LEU A 251 0.02 9.58 18.84
CA LEU A 251 -0.58 9.96 20.12
C LEU A 251 -2.01 9.40 20.15
N ASP A 252 -2.27 8.50 21.06
CA ASP A 252 -3.59 7.94 21.34
C ASP A 252 -4.26 8.77 22.44
N LEU A 253 -5.19 9.62 22.01
CA LEU A 253 -5.93 10.55 22.84
C LEU A 253 -7.40 10.15 22.92
N GLU A 254 -7.75 9.42 23.95
CA GLU A 254 -9.12 8.98 24.19
C GLU A 254 -9.51 9.12 25.67
N ASP A 255 -10.78 8.89 25.99
CA ASP A 255 -11.22 8.95 27.37
C ASP A 255 -10.53 7.87 28.21
N PRO A 256 -10.09 8.19 29.45
CA PRO A 256 -9.42 7.21 30.27
C PRO A 256 -10.35 6.03 30.61
N PRO A 257 -9.82 4.81 30.80
CA PRO A 257 -10.63 3.62 31.09
C PRO A 257 -11.51 3.73 32.32
N SER A 258 -11.16 4.65 33.21
CA SER A 258 -11.92 4.95 34.43
C SER A 258 -11.83 6.43 34.79
N GLY A 259 -12.90 6.97 35.26
CA GLY A 259 -12.99 8.40 35.63
C GLY A 259 -13.85 9.22 34.65
N PRO A 260 -13.84 10.54 34.77
CA PRO A 260 -14.57 11.41 33.86
C PRO A 260 -13.91 11.49 32.50
N SER A 261 -14.71 11.72 31.43
CA SER A 261 -14.19 11.93 30.08
C SER A 261 -13.30 13.17 29.98
N LEU A 262 -12.39 13.19 29.02
CA LEU A 262 -11.49 14.34 28.79
C LEU A 262 -12.26 15.63 28.54
N VAL A 263 -13.36 15.54 27.78
CA VAL A 263 -14.24 16.69 27.48
C VAL A 263 -14.91 17.25 28.72
N SER A 264 -15.05 16.46 29.78
CA SER A 264 -15.66 16.91 31.06
C SER A 264 -14.62 17.32 32.12
N SER A 265 -13.39 16.81 32.02
CA SER A 265 -12.33 17.03 33.00
C SER A 265 -11.38 18.19 32.65
N MET A 266 -11.25 18.49 31.36
CA MET A 266 -10.35 19.54 30.86
C MET A 266 -11.10 20.54 29.98
N THR A 267 -10.62 21.77 29.90
CA THR A 267 -11.12 22.73 28.91
C THR A 267 -10.55 22.41 27.52
N SER A 268 -11.29 22.75 26.47
CA SER A 268 -10.82 22.59 25.08
C SER A 268 -9.45 23.24 24.87
N ALA A 269 -9.22 24.43 25.39
CA ALA A 269 -7.94 25.13 25.30
C ALA A 269 -6.79 24.36 25.98
N ALA A 270 -7.02 23.85 27.18
CA ALA A 270 -6.02 23.12 27.97
C ALA A 270 -5.66 21.79 27.25
N LEU A 271 -6.67 21.04 26.79
CA LEU A 271 -6.46 19.78 26.07
C LEU A 271 -5.74 20.02 24.72
N THR A 272 -6.13 21.07 24.00
CA THR A 272 -5.47 21.46 22.74
C THR A 272 -4.00 21.79 22.93
N THR A 273 -3.67 22.59 23.97
CA THR A 273 -2.27 22.92 24.30
C THR A 273 -1.49 21.68 24.68
N TRP A 274 -2.07 20.80 25.48
CA TRP A 274 -1.43 19.54 25.89
C TRP A 274 -1.07 18.68 24.66
N VAL A 275 -2.00 18.53 23.73
CA VAL A 275 -1.76 17.81 22.46
C VAL A 275 -0.62 18.46 21.67
N GLN A 276 -0.65 19.79 21.51
CA GLN A 276 0.40 20.50 20.78
C GLN A 276 1.78 20.33 21.40
N ASP A 277 1.88 20.39 22.72
CA ASP A 277 3.14 20.23 23.45
C ASP A 277 3.72 18.82 23.26
N TRP A 278 2.87 17.78 23.36
CA TRP A 278 3.29 16.40 23.12
C TRP A 278 3.77 16.20 21.68
N MET A 279 2.94 16.61 20.71
CA MET A 279 3.22 16.47 19.28
C MET A 279 4.50 17.21 18.87
N THR A 280 4.68 18.42 19.38
CA THR A 280 5.86 19.25 19.13
C THR A 280 7.12 18.64 19.73
N THR A 281 7.03 18.11 20.96
CA THR A 281 8.16 17.46 21.64
C THR A 281 8.64 16.26 20.85
N VAL A 282 7.74 15.38 20.42
CA VAL A 282 8.08 14.19 19.65
C VAL A 282 8.61 14.59 18.26
N LYS A 283 7.97 15.53 17.58
CA LYS A 283 8.44 16.02 16.26
C LYS A 283 9.84 16.63 16.33
N ASN A 284 10.11 17.46 17.32
CA ASN A 284 11.42 18.10 17.47
C ASN A 284 12.53 17.09 17.76
N SER A 285 12.21 16.02 18.51
CA SER A 285 13.16 14.97 18.85
C SER A 285 13.44 14.02 17.69
N THR A 286 12.45 13.73 16.84
CA THR A 286 12.53 12.67 15.81
C THR A 286 12.64 13.21 14.38
N GLY A 287 12.26 14.47 14.14
CA GLY A 287 12.09 15.05 12.81
C GLY A 287 10.80 14.57 12.10
N ILE A 288 10.03 13.64 12.68
CA ILE A 288 8.83 13.03 12.09
C ILE A 288 7.59 13.63 12.74
N THR A 289 6.65 14.10 11.93
CA THR A 289 5.36 14.63 12.41
C THR A 289 4.50 13.48 12.92
N PRO A 290 4.08 13.47 14.19
CA PRO A 290 3.22 12.41 14.74
C PRO A 290 1.80 12.44 14.17
N VAL A 291 1.10 11.31 14.28
CA VAL A 291 -0.32 11.15 13.99
C VAL A 291 -1.12 11.30 15.27
N LEU A 292 -2.28 11.93 15.23
CA LEU A 292 -3.22 11.98 16.36
C LEU A 292 -4.33 10.96 16.14
N TYR A 293 -4.41 9.97 17.03
CA TYR A 293 -5.58 9.09 17.14
C TYR A 293 -6.55 9.67 18.17
N THR A 294 -7.83 9.71 17.82
CA THR A 294 -8.89 10.14 18.73
C THR A 294 -10.29 9.75 18.24
N SER A 295 -11.29 9.92 19.10
CA SER A 295 -12.71 9.79 18.79
C SER A 295 -13.29 11.06 18.14
N GLY A 296 -14.42 10.93 17.41
CA GLY A 296 -15.12 12.08 16.83
C GLY A 296 -15.58 13.13 17.83
N SER A 297 -15.89 12.74 19.07
CA SER A 297 -16.27 13.66 20.16
C SER A 297 -15.10 14.53 20.59
N ILE A 298 -13.94 13.93 20.84
CA ILE A 298 -12.73 14.66 21.23
C ILE A 298 -12.22 15.49 20.04
N ALA A 299 -12.22 14.94 18.81
CA ALA A 299 -11.85 15.66 17.61
C ALA A 299 -12.65 16.96 17.43
N SER A 300 -13.94 16.95 17.78
CA SER A 300 -14.81 18.15 17.73
C SER A 300 -14.58 19.12 18.89
N TYR A 301 -14.01 18.64 19.99
CA TYR A 301 -13.75 19.44 21.18
C TYR A 301 -12.41 20.18 21.12
N LEU A 302 -11.46 19.65 20.37
CA LEU A 302 -10.14 20.27 20.20
C LEU A 302 -10.21 21.59 19.40
N GLY A 303 -9.29 22.49 19.68
CA GLY A 303 -9.11 23.71 18.88
C GLY A 303 -8.51 23.39 17.51
N SER A 304 -8.81 24.22 16.51
CA SER A 304 -8.38 24.01 15.11
C SER A 304 -6.85 24.02 14.90
N SER A 305 -6.08 24.50 15.84
CA SER A 305 -4.61 24.51 15.75
C SER A 305 -3.95 23.14 15.71
N VAL A 306 -4.66 22.05 16.04
CA VAL A 306 -4.15 20.68 15.93
C VAL A 306 -4.43 20.03 14.57
N ASN A 307 -5.23 20.64 13.70
CA ASN A 307 -5.58 20.06 12.40
C ASN A 307 -4.42 20.00 11.39
N VAL A 308 -3.26 20.52 11.77
CA VAL A 308 -2.00 20.40 11.04
C VAL A 308 -1.36 19.00 11.17
N TYR A 309 -1.79 18.21 12.15
CA TYR A 309 -1.32 16.83 12.35
C TYR A 309 -2.24 15.87 11.59
N PRO A 310 -1.68 14.79 10.99
CA PRO A 310 -2.51 13.75 10.37
C PRO A 310 -3.46 13.13 11.39
N LEU A 311 -4.74 12.98 11.03
CA LEU A 311 -5.77 12.40 11.89
C LEU A 311 -5.90 10.90 11.65
N TRP A 312 -5.87 10.12 12.73
CA TRP A 312 -6.31 8.73 12.79
C TRP A 312 -7.59 8.70 13.65
N ILE A 313 -8.73 8.50 13.01
CA ILE A 313 -10.04 8.64 13.64
C ILE A 313 -10.65 7.29 13.99
N ALA A 314 -11.14 7.16 15.23
CA ALA A 314 -11.97 6.03 15.64
C ALA A 314 -13.42 6.23 15.17
N ASP A 315 -13.85 5.37 14.26
CA ASP A 315 -15.25 5.31 13.77
C ASP A 315 -15.58 3.85 13.37
N PRO A 316 -15.88 2.98 14.38
CA PRO A 316 -16.00 1.54 14.22
C PRO A 316 -17.34 1.14 13.59
N ASP A 317 -17.67 1.71 12.44
CA ASP A 317 -18.87 1.40 11.64
C ASP A 317 -18.79 0.08 10.86
N GLY A 318 -17.67 -0.63 10.96
CA GLY A 318 -17.40 -1.88 10.24
C GLY A 318 -16.97 -1.70 8.78
N SER A 319 -16.86 -0.47 8.27
CA SER A 319 -16.59 -0.18 6.87
C SER A 319 -15.20 0.43 6.65
N SER A 320 -14.34 -0.27 5.90
CA SER A 320 -13.05 0.27 5.45
C SER A 320 -13.19 1.25 4.28
N SER A 321 -14.36 1.38 3.67
CA SER A 321 -14.59 2.22 2.48
C SER A 321 -15.45 3.44 2.75
N ALA A 322 -16.28 3.45 3.81
CA ALA A 322 -17.06 4.61 4.18
C ALA A 322 -16.18 5.67 4.85
N PRO A 323 -16.37 6.96 4.53
CA PRO A 323 -15.70 8.03 5.26
C PRO A 323 -16.18 8.06 6.72
N PRO A 324 -15.35 8.51 7.67
CA PRO A 324 -15.77 8.67 9.05
C PRO A 324 -16.88 9.70 9.18
N ALA A 325 -17.83 9.42 10.08
CA ALA A 325 -19.00 10.27 10.30
C ALA A 325 -18.66 11.64 10.93
N ASN A 326 -17.58 11.70 11.72
CA ASN A 326 -17.17 12.92 12.39
C ASN A 326 -15.65 12.99 12.49
N ILE A 327 -15.05 14.03 11.91
CA ILE A 327 -13.61 14.30 11.95
C ILE A 327 -13.27 15.62 12.69
N GLY A 328 -14.24 16.19 13.40
CA GLY A 328 -14.06 17.38 14.24
C GLY A 328 -13.54 18.59 13.47
N VAL A 329 -12.41 19.15 13.93
CA VAL A 329 -11.80 20.36 13.34
C VAL A 329 -10.96 20.08 12.08
N TRP A 330 -10.80 18.84 11.68
CA TRP A 330 -10.06 18.47 10.47
C TRP A 330 -10.95 18.58 9.22
N THR A 331 -10.33 18.86 8.09
CA THR A 331 -11.00 18.84 6.76
C THR A 331 -10.76 17.51 6.03
N ASN A 332 -9.82 16.70 6.51
CA ASN A 332 -9.49 15.39 5.97
C ASN A 332 -8.95 14.47 7.07
N TRP A 333 -8.95 13.17 6.83
CA TRP A 333 -8.41 12.16 7.72
C TRP A 333 -7.34 11.35 6.99
N ALA A 334 -6.35 10.84 7.72
CA ALA A 334 -5.30 10.01 7.18
C ALA A 334 -5.59 8.52 7.40
N PHE A 335 -6.08 8.16 8.59
CA PHE A 335 -6.42 6.78 8.94
C PHE A 335 -7.78 6.73 9.64
N LYS A 336 -8.46 5.59 9.48
CA LYS A 336 -9.70 5.27 10.19
C LYS A 336 -9.55 3.91 10.85
N GLN A 337 -9.81 3.84 12.16
CA GLN A 337 -10.05 2.58 12.86
C GLN A 337 -11.54 2.27 12.68
N TYR A 338 -11.83 1.29 11.85
CA TYR A 338 -13.19 0.99 11.40
C TYR A 338 -13.84 -0.19 12.11
N SER A 339 -13.10 -0.91 12.95
CA SER A 339 -13.64 -2.03 13.73
C SER A 339 -12.79 -2.31 14.96
N TRP A 340 -13.44 -2.66 16.06
CA TRP A 340 -12.84 -3.13 17.31
C TRP A 340 -12.98 -4.66 17.51
N THR A 341 -13.59 -5.32 16.55
CA THR A 341 -13.93 -6.75 16.64
C THR A 341 -13.50 -7.50 15.39
N GLY A 342 -12.40 -7.06 14.78
CA GLY A 342 -11.86 -7.68 13.59
C GLY A 342 -11.26 -9.06 13.89
N ALA A 343 -11.19 -9.90 12.85
CA ALA A 343 -10.48 -11.18 12.89
C ALA A 343 -9.37 -11.17 11.84
N VAL A 344 -8.15 -11.46 12.26
CA VAL A 344 -6.95 -11.49 11.40
C VAL A 344 -6.18 -12.76 11.69
N ASN A 345 -5.87 -13.54 10.65
CA ASN A 345 -5.04 -14.73 10.84
C ASN A 345 -3.68 -14.34 11.44
N GLY A 346 -3.28 -15.06 12.48
CA GLY A 346 -2.07 -14.75 13.23
C GLY A 346 -2.30 -13.97 14.51
N ILE A 347 -3.51 -13.47 14.76
CA ILE A 347 -3.93 -12.81 15.99
C ILE A 347 -5.08 -13.64 16.60
N THR A 348 -5.02 -13.90 17.89
CA THR A 348 -6.06 -14.67 18.58
C THR A 348 -7.08 -13.72 19.22
N GLY A 349 -8.34 -13.91 18.88
CA GLY A 349 -9.42 -13.06 19.38
C GLY A 349 -9.75 -11.89 18.45
N ASN A 350 -10.33 -10.82 19.00
CA ASN A 350 -10.64 -9.60 18.28
C ASN A 350 -9.39 -8.73 18.19
N VAL A 351 -9.27 -7.99 17.09
CA VAL A 351 -8.21 -7.01 16.86
C VAL A 351 -8.78 -5.79 16.17
N ASP A 352 -8.19 -4.64 16.43
CA ASP A 352 -8.59 -3.37 15.86
C ASP A 352 -8.14 -3.26 14.39
N LEU A 353 -9.10 -2.93 13.51
CA LEU A 353 -8.88 -2.86 12.07
C LEU A 353 -8.82 -1.42 11.59
N ASN A 354 -7.80 -1.14 10.79
CA ASN A 354 -7.50 0.18 10.28
C ASN A 354 -7.43 0.22 8.77
N VAL A 355 -7.71 1.41 8.22
CA VAL A 355 -7.54 1.73 6.81
C VAL A 355 -6.85 3.08 6.65
N PHE A 356 -5.92 3.19 5.70
CA PHE A 356 -5.35 4.45 5.27
C PHE A 356 -6.20 5.09 4.17
N ASN A 357 -6.44 6.39 4.27
CA ASN A 357 -7.20 7.17 3.30
C ASN A 357 -6.29 7.70 2.19
N GLY A 358 -5.98 6.87 1.23
CA GLY A 358 -5.13 7.31 0.12
C GLY A 358 -4.59 6.19 -0.75
N THR A 359 -3.76 6.57 -1.70
CA THR A 359 -3.04 5.65 -2.57
C THR A 359 -1.77 5.12 -1.91
N MET A 360 -1.18 4.05 -2.45
CA MET A 360 0.12 3.54 -1.99
C MET A 360 1.23 4.61 -2.11
N THR A 361 1.19 5.46 -3.13
CA THR A 361 2.11 6.60 -3.27
C THR A 361 1.95 7.58 -2.11
N ALA A 362 0.70 7.96 -1.77
CA ALA A 362 0.43 8.84 -0.63
C ALA A 362 0.85 8.19 0.70
N PHE A 363 0.64 6.88 0.85
CA PHE A 363 1.08 6.13 2.02
C PHE A 363 2.60 6.15 2.16
N ASN A 364 3.34 5.82 1.10
CA ASN A 364 4.80 5.86 1.08
C ASN A 364 5.34 7.29 1.35
N THR A 365 4.66 8.31 0.83
CA THR A 365 5.00 9.72 1.12
C THR A 365 4.81 10.03 2.60
N LEU A 366 3.71 9.59 3.22
CA LEU A 366 3.49 9.75 4.65
C LEU A 366 4.56 9.05 5.50
N LEU A 367 4.99 7.87 5.09
CA LEU A 367 6.08 7.13 5.75
C LEU A 367 7.46 7.80 5.55
N GLY A 368 7.57 8.79 4.68
CA GLY A 368 8.87 9.34 4.26
C GLY A 368 9.73 8.32 3.50
N CYS A 369 9.11 7.25 2.97
CA CYS A 369 9.80 6.34 2.08
C CYS A 369 10.05 7.07 0.77
N ALA A 370 11.29 7.09 0.30
CA ALA A 370 11.54 7.47 -1.08
C ALA A 370 10.78 6.50 -1.99
N THR A 371 9.66 6.94 -2.54
CA THR A 371 8.89 6.21 -3.54
C THR A 371 9.64 6.27 -4.85
N GLY A 372 10.55 5.34 -5.04
CA GLY A 372 11.41 5.34 -6.22
C GLY A 372 12.40 6.52 -6.20
N ILE A 373 13.52 6.36 -6.85
CA ILE A 373 14.26 7.51 -7.32
C ILE A 373 13.33 8.13 -8.37
N GLU A 374 12.58 9.18 -8.01
CA GLU A 374 12.22 10.14 -9.04
C GLU A 374 13.56 10.52 -9.66
N GLU A 375 13.68 10.30 -10.96
CA GLU A 375 14.78 10.91 -11.68
C GLU A 375 14.59 12.42 -11.45
N HIS A 376 15.18 12.95 -10.38
CA HIS A 376 15.37 14.37 -10.22
C HIS A 376 16.35 14.77 -11.31
N SER A 377 15.79 14.93 -12.52
CA SER A 377 16.46 15.55 -13.63
C SER A 377 16.50 17.08 -13.41
N ASN A 378 17.17 17.52 -12.35
CA ASN A 378 17.62 18.91 -12.28
C ASN A 378 18.87 19.13 -13.13
N ILE A 379 19.50 18.04 -13.62
CA ILE A 379 20.43 18.08 -14.74
C ILE A 379 19.66 17.47 -15.92
N ALA A 380 19.02 18.33 -16.72
CA ALA A 380 18.51 17.96 -18.01
C ALA A 380 19.69 17.43 -18.85
N GLY A 381 19.90 16.11 -18.86
CA GLY A 381 20.89 15.55 -19.77
C GLY A 381 21.85 14.52 -19.24
N LEU A 382 21.79 14.03 -17.99
CA LEU A 382 22.61 12.87 -17.62
C LEU A 382 22.14 11.63 -18.38
N TYR A 383 22.97 11.10 -19.25
CA TYR A 383 22.70 9.88 -20.02
C TYR A 383 23.53 8.71 -19.50
N LEU A 384 22.89 7.56 -19.41
CA LEU A 384 23.46 6.26 -19.04
C LEU A 384 23.16 5.26 -20.14
N TYR A 385 24.22 4.73 -20.79
CA TYR A 385 24.05 3.74 -21.85
C TYR A 385 25.27 2.81 -21.96
N PRO A 386 25.08 1.57 -22.45
CA PRO A 386 23.79 0.93 -22.64
C PRO A 386 23.06 0.68 -21.33
N ASN A 387 21.74 0.57 -21.38
CA ASN A 387 20.91 0.14 -20.26
C ASN A 387 19.73 -0.66 -20.82
N PRO A 388 19.66 -1.98 -20.65
CA PRO A 388 20.57 -2.84 -19.86
C PRO A 388 22.01 -2.86 -20.36
N ALA A 389 22.96 -3.12 -19.42
CA ALA A 389 24.39 -3.13 -19.66
C ALA A 389 25.01 -4.47 -19.29
N ASN A 390 26.08 -4.88 -19.99
CA ASN A 390 26.76 -6.15 -19.72
C ASN A 390 28.14 -5.95 -19.10
N THR A 391 29.08 -5.30 -19.77
CA THR A 391 30.47 -5.18 -19.31
C THR A 391 30.85 -3.78 -18.83
N TYR A 392 30.21 -2.76 -19.36
CA TYR A 392 30.45 -1.35 -19.04
C TYR A 392 29.19 -0.52 -19.18
N ILE A 393 29.20 0.66 -18.57
CA ILE A 393 28.27 1.74 -18.80
C ILE A 393 29.04 3.01 -19.17
N GLN A 394 28.46 3.81 -20.06
CA GLN A 394 28.93 5.16 -20.36
C GLN A 394 28.02 6.15 -19.63
N VAL A 395 28.65 7.10 -18.95
CA VAL A 395 27.99 8.18 -18.23
C VAL A 395 28.31 9.48 -18.92
N SER A 396 27.31 10.12 -19.52
CA SER A 396 27.45 11.38 -20.24
C SER A 396 26.67 12.48 -19.56
N ASN A 397 27.36 13.59 -19.26
CA ASN A 397 26.75 14.84 -18.82
C ASN A 397 27.04 15.92 -19.89
N PRO A 398 26.09 16.30 -20.75
CA PRO A 398 26.27 17.33 -21.75
C PRO A 398 26.43 18.74 -21.15
N ASP A 399 26.01 18.95 -19.91
CA ASP A 399 26.14 20.22 -19.21
C ASP A 399 27.48 20.38 -18.46
N PHE A 400 28.33 19.36 -18.52
CA PHE A 400 29.68 19.40 -17.95
C PHE A 400 30.53 20.53 -18.53
N ARG A 401 31.16 21.31 -17.66
CA ARG A 401 32.04 22.41 -18.05
C ARG A 401 33.49 22.09 -17.78
N PRO A 402 34.40 22.38 -18.70
CA PRO A 402 35.84 22.20 -18.44
C PRO A 402 36.30 22.92 -17.17
N GLY A 403 36.98 22.21 -16.28
CA GLY A 403 37.44 22.70 -14.98
C GLY A 403 36.51 22.38 -13.81
N GLU A 404 35.31 21.84 -14.06
CA GLU A 404 34.45 21.30 -13.01
C GLU A 404 34.89 19.89 -12.60
N THR A 405 34.57 19.51 -11.37
CA THR A 405 34.85 18.19 -10.83
C THR A 405 33.53 17.55 -10.44
N GLU A 406 33.28 16.36 -10.94
CA GLU A 406 32.10 15.56 -10.59
C GLU A 406 32.52 14.27 -9.94
N THR A 407 31.70 13.75 -9.03
CA THR A 407 31.89 12.43 -8.45
C THR A 407 30.77 11.49 -8.89
N ILE A 408 31.16 10.26 -9.25
CA ILE A 408 30.24 9.18 -9.58
C ILE A 408 30.36 8.10 -8.51
N SER A 409 29.22 7.70 -7.98
CA SER A 409 29.10 6.58 -7.04
C SER A 409 28.10 5.57 -7.57
N ILE A 410 28.41 4.27 -7.50
CA ILE A 410 27.48 3.20 -7.86
C ILE A 410 27.20 2.35 -6.64
N PHE A 411 25.92 2.10 -6.40
CA PHE A 411 25.42 1.31 -5.28
C PHE A 411 24.61 0.12 -5.80
N ASN A 412 24.66 -1.01 -5.09
CA ASN A 412 23.70 -2.08 -5.27
C ASN A 412 22.39 -1.78 -4.53
N MET A 413 21.38 -2.64 -4.68
CA MET A 413 20.06 -2.48 -4.05
C MET A 413 20.07 -2.60 -2.52
N GLN A 414 21.18 -3.07 -1.92
CA GLN A 414 21.40 -3.10 -0.48
C GLN A 414 22.06 -1.81 0.04
N GLY A 415 22.31 -0.82 -0.84
CA GLY A 415 22.98 0.44 -0.49
C GLY A 415 24.50 0.34 -0.34
N GLN A 416 25.09 -0.80 -0.70
CA GLN A 416 26.54 -0.98 -0.66
C GLN A 416 27.19 -0.22 -1.81
N LEU A 417 28.18 0.61 -1.49
CA LEU A 417 28.99 1.34 -2.47
C LEU A 417 29.94 0.38 -3.19
N LEU A 418 29.85 0.31 -4.51
CA LEU A 418 30.66 -0.57 -5.36
C LEU A 418 31.71 0.20 -6.15
N VAL A 419 31.40 1.41 -6.60
CA VAL A 419 32.30 2.30 -7.32
C VAL A 419 32.18 3.69 -6.73
N HIS A 420 33.33 4.35 -6.55
CA HIS A 420 33.41 5.77 -6.27
C HIS A 420 34.58 6.35 -7.03
N GLN A 421 34.33 7.27 -7.95
CA GLN A 421 35.39 7.91 -8.73
C GLN A 421 35.10 9.39 -8.98
N VAL A 422 36.16 10.14 -9.13
CA VAL A 422 36.15 11.55 -9.53
C VAL A 422 36.39 11.62 -11.01
N ARG A 423 35.61 12.45 -11.73
CA ARG A 423 35.83 12.71 -13.16
C ARG A 423 35.99 14.19 -13.45
N GLN A 424 36.69 14.48 -14.54
CA GLN A 424 36.92 15.83 -15.06
C GLN A 424 36.57 15.89 -16.57
N GLU A 425 35.74 14.97 -17.03
CA GLU A 425 35.31 14.83 -18.43
C GLU A 425 33.81 14.63 -18.49
N GLY A 426 33.16 15.19 -19.52
CA GLY A 426 31.70 15.10 -19.70
C GLY A 426 31.19 13.71 -20.12
N LEU A 427 32.10 12.81 -20.55
CA LEU A 427 31.81 11.42 -20.89
C LEU A 427 32.81 10.50 -20.17
N THR A 428 32.30 9.50 -19.45
CA THR A 428 33.13 8.56 -18.71
C THR A 428 32.60 7.13 -18.90
N GLU A 429 33.50 6.19 -19.17
CA GLU A 429 33.17 4.77 -19.20
C GLU A 429 33.50 4.11 -17.87
N ILE A 430 32.61 3.31 -17.35
CA ILE A 430 32.75 2.59 -16.08
C ILE A 430 32.58 1.10 -16.33
N SER A 431 33.58 0.31 -16.00
CA SER A 431 33.48 -1.15 -16.07
C SER A 431 32.57 -1.69 -14.96
N ILE A 432 31.63 -2.53 -15.34
CA ILE A 432 30.73 -3.26 -14.45
C ILE A 432 30.81 -4.76 -14.66
N SER A 433 31.87 -5.24 -15.33
CA SER A 433 32.06 -6.66 -15.66
C SER A 433 32.10 -7.57 -14.42
N GLY A 434 32.56 -7.04 -13.28
CA GLY A 434 32.58 -7.76 -12.01
C GLY A 434 31.27 -7.71 -11.20
N PHE A 435 30.24 -7.03 -11.69
CA PHE A 435 28.98 -6.94 -10.98
C PHE A 435 28.09 -8.14 -11.27
N PRO A 436 27.40 -8.73 -10.28
CA PRO A 436 26.35 -9.70 -10.52
C PRO A 436 25.21 -9.11 -11.36
N PRO A 437 24.45 -9.91 -12.12
CA PRO A 437 23.22 -9.46 -12.76
C PRO A 437 22.26 -8.85 -11.72
N GLY A 438 21.68 -7.70 -12.04
CA GLY A 438 20.80 -7.01 -11.09
C GLY A 438 20.59 -5.53 -11.40
N ILE A 439 19.91 -4.85 -10.47
CA ILE A 439 19.64 -3.41 -10.52
C ILE A 439 20.68 -2.67 -9.69
N TYR A 440 21.17 -1.56 -10.23
CA TYR A 440 22.17 -0.69 -9.61
C TYR A 440 21.74 0.77 -9.72
N ILE A 441 22.22 1.57 -8.77
CA ILE A 441 21.97 3.01 -8.70
C ILE A 441 23.30 3.73 -8.92
N LEU A 442 23.36 4.56 -9.94
CA LEU A 442 24.44 5.52 -10.15
C LEU A 442 24.02 6.87 -9.57
N VAL A 443 24.85 7.45 -8.73
CA VAL A 443 24.71 8.79 -8.17
C VAL A 443 25.85 9.65 -8.68
N MET A 444 25.52 10.76 -9.30
CA MET A 444 26.48 11.79 -9.73
C MET A 444 26.28 13.06 -8.91
N ASN A 445 27.40 13.62 -8.43
CA ASN A 445 27.42 14.88 -7.69
C ASN A 445 28.37 15.87 -8.38
N SER A 446 27.80 17.01 -8.81
CA SER A 446 28.54 18.10 -9.47
C SER A 446 28.93 19.24 -8.50
N GLY A 447 28.80 19.02 -7.20
CA GLY A 447 29.07 20.04 -6.16
C GLY A 447 27.90 21.00 -5.91
N LYS A 448 27.01 21.18 -6.87
CA LYS A 448 25.76 21.97 -6.74
C LYS A 448 24.51 21.09 -6.83
N ASP A 449 24.57 20.07 -7.64
CA ASP A 449 23.45 19.20 -7.95
C ASP A 449 23.84 17.72 -7.75
N VAL A 450 22.89 16.94 -7.24
CA VAL A 450 23.01 15.49 -7.10
C VAL A 450 21.95 14.86 -7.98
N THR A 451 22.38 13.98 -8.89
CA THR A 451 21.48 13.23 -9.77
C THR A 451 21.71 11.75 -9.59
N ALA A 452 20.63 10.99 -9.55
CA ALA A 452 20.69 9.53 -9.47
C ALA A 452 19.97 8.89 -10.65
N LYS A 453 20.58 7.83 -11.21
CA LYS A 453 19.97 7.03 -12.29
C LYS A 453 20.10 5.55 -12.03
N LYS A 454 19.06 4.82 -12.38
CA LYS A 454 19.01 3.37 -12.31
C LYS A 454 19.54 2.75 -13.61
N PHE A 455 20.31 1.67 -13.52
CA PHE A 455 20.63 0.81 -14.65
C PHE A 455 20.51 -0.68 -14.27
N VAL A 456 20.40 -1.51 -15.30
CA VAL A 456 20.29 -2.97 -15.17
C VAL A 456 21.59 -3.57 -15.71
N LYS A 457 22.20 -4.47 -14.93
CA LYS A 457 23.32 -5.34 -15.34
C LYS A 457 22.72 -6.70 -15.73
N GLU A 458 23.00 -7.16 -16.94
CA GLU A 458 22.68 -8.51 -17.43
C GLU A 458 23.80 -9.51 -17.15
#